data_d5bc8e9d0b4e9e304a755f3233c0c764
#
_entry.id   d5bc8e9d0b4e9e304a755f3233c0c764
#
_cell.length_a   1.000
_cell.length_b   1.000
_cell.length_c   1.000
_cell.angle_alpha   90.00
_cell.angle_beta   90.00
_cell.angle_gamma   90.00
#
_symmetry.space_group_name_H-M   'P 1'
#
loop_
_entity.id
_entity.type
_entity.pdbx_description
1 polymer ?
#
loop_
_entity_poly.entity_id
_entity_poly.type
_entity_poly.pdbx_seq_one_letter_code
_entity_poly.pdbx_strand_id
1 'polypeptide(L)'
;MSENKEYLSEQLISYLGNKRSLLSNITKVITDIKNNLAKSKISFADVFSGSGIVARAAKSHSSVIFANDLERYSYIINSCYLSNSNPNLIDNLSKYFTQIQNNFTPKESFISELYAPKNDENIQKHERVFYSRQNALILGGLRDEISIIPTEFQK
;
A
#
# COMPACT_ATOMS: atom_id res chain seq x y z
N MET A 1 -16.42 -13.61 8.68
CA MET A 1 -16.35 -12.13 8.72
C MET A 1 -16.33 -11.64 7.29
N SER A 2 -17.12 -10.60 6.96
CA SER A 2 -17.07 -9.95 5.65
C SER A 2 -15.89 -8.96 5.65
N GLU A 3 -15.12 -8.91 4.56
CA GLU A 3 -14.07 -7.93 4.38
C GLU A 3 -14.64 -6.50 4.36
N ASN A 4 -13.89 -5.53 4.88
CA ASN A 4 -14.27 -4.12 4.84
C ASN A 4 -14.33 -3.64 3.37
N LYS A 5 -15.43 -3.01 2.98
CA LYS A 5 -15.64 -2.49 1.62
C LYS A 5 -14.60 -1.44 1.21
N GLU A 6 -14.22 -0.56 2.12
CA GLU A 6 -13.19 0.45 1.89
C GLU A 6 -11.84 -0.20 1.59
N TYR A 7 -11.44 -1.19 2.40
CA TYR A 7 -10.23 -1.97 2.16
C TYR A 7 -10.20 -2.62 0.78
N LEU A 8 -11.33 -3.10 0.27
CA LEU A 8 -11.42 -3.76 -1.05
C LEU A 8 -11.35 -2.78 -2.23
N SER A 9 -11.72 -1.52 -2.04
CA SER A 9 -11.90 -0.55 -3.13
C SER A 9 -11.03 0.70 -3.06
N GLU A 10 -10.50 1.04 -1.88
CA GLU A 10 -9.65 2.22 -1.70
C GLU A 10 -8.17 1.88 -1.87
N GLN A 11 -7.40 2.89 -2.20
CA GLN A 11 -5.95 2.78 -2.35
C GLN A 11 -5.25 3.92 -1.61
N LEU A 12 -4.10 3.60 -1.00
CA LEU A 12 -3.28 4.58 -0.31
C LEU A 12 -2.49 5.48 -1.27
N ILE A 13 -2.18 4.96 -2.46
CA ILE A 13 -1.35 5.66 -3.43
C ILE A 13 -2.10 5.73 -4.75
N SER A 14 -2.20 6.94 -5.31
CA SER A 14 -2.65 7.13 -6.69
C SER A 14 -1.61 6.52 -7.62
N TYR A 15 -2.02 5.50 -8.38
CA TYR A 15 -1.16 4.78 -9.30
C TYR A 15 -1.64 4.99 -10.72
N LEU A 16 -0.69 5.34 -11.60
CA LEU A 16 -0.97 5.49 -13.03
C LEU A 16 -1.41 4.12 -13.60
N GLY A 17 -2.57 4.08 -14.24
CA GLY A 17 -3.11 2.84 -14.81
C GLY A 17 -3.74 1.89 -13.80
N ASN A 18 -4.10 2.37 -12.60
CA ASN A 18 -4.83 1.53 -11.65
C ASN A 18 -6.18 1.06 -12.23
N LYS A 19 -6.63 -0.10 -11.77
CA LYS A 19 -7.85 -0.75 -12.26
C LYS A 19 -9.09 -0.44 -11.41
N ARG A 20 -9.06 0.59 -10.53
CA ARG A 20 -10.16 0.91 -9.60
C ARG A 20 -11.50 1.11 -10.31
N SER A 21 -11.52 1.85 -11.40
CA SER A 21 -12.74 2.07 -12.20
C SER A 21 -13.28 0.81 -12.87
N LEU A 22 -12.48 -0.24 -13.00
CA LEU A 22 -12.84 -1.50 -13.63
C LEU A 22 -13.21 -2.60 -12.63
N LEU A 23 -13.09 -2.34 -11.31
CA LEU A 23 -13.28 -3.37 -10.28
C LEU A 23 -14.63 -4.07 -10.35
N SER A 24 -15.71 -3.34 -10.63
CA SER A 24 -17.05 -3.92 -10.77
C SER A 24 -17.10 -4.96 -11.89
N ASN A 25 -16.52 -4.63 -13.05
CA ASN A 25 -16.48 -5.53 -14.20
C ASN A 25 -15.56 -6.74 -13.92
N ILE A 26 -14.39 -6.50 -13.33
CA ILE A 26 -13.45 -7.57 -12.97
C ILE A 26 -14.09 -8.53 -11.95
N THR A 27 -14.74 -8.02 -10.92
CA THR A 27 -15.42 -8.82 -9.90
C THR A 27 -16.56 -9.64 -10.49
N LYS A 28 -17.31 -9.07 -11.45
CA LYS A 28 -18.33 -9.81 -12.20
C LYS A 28 -17.73 -10.98 -12.95
N VAL A 29 -16.65 -10.77 -13.72
CA VAL A 29 -15.94 -11.84 -14.43
C VAL A 29 -15.45 -12.94 -13.48
N ILE A 30 -14.86 -12.57 -12.35
CA ILE A 30 -14.43 -13.54 -11.32
C ILE A 30 -15.61 -14.37 -10.81
N THR A 31 -16.76 -13.72 -10.58
CA THR A 31 -17.98 -14.39 -10.12
C THR A 31 -18.51 -15.35 -11.18
N ASP A 32 -18.56 -14.93 -12.43
CA ASP A 32 -19.02 -15.78 -13.55
C ASP A 32 -18.11 -17.01 -13.73
N ILE A 33 -16.80 -16.84 -13.63
CA ILE A 33 -15.83 -17.95 -13.65
C ILE A 33 -16.08 -18.93 -12.49
N LYS A 34 -16.27 -18.42 -11.27
CA LYS A 34 -16.60 -19.27 -10.11
C LYS A 34 -17.85 -20.10 -10.33
N ASN A 35 -18.91 -19.48 -10.85
CA ASN A 35 -20.18 -20.14 -11.13
C ASN A 35 -20.01 -21.23 -12.20
N ASN A 36 -19.30 -20.93 -13.27
CA ASN A 36 -19.03 -21.89 -14.36
C ASN A 36 -18.19 -23.08 -13.88
N LEU A 37 -17.29 -22.86 -12.91
CA LEU A 37 -16.49 -23.91 -12.31
C LEU A 37 -17.20 -24.65 -11.15
N ALA A 38 -18.41 -24.23 -10.80
CA ALA A 38 -19.15 -24.72 -9.63
C ALA A 38 -18.32 -24.69 -8.32
N LYS A 39 -17.50 -23.65 -8.14
CA LYS A 39 -16.63 -23.47 -6.97
C LYS A 39 -17.05 -22.28 -6.12
N SER A 40 -17.03 -22.44 -4.81
CA SER A 40 -17.24 -21.33 -3.86
C SER A 40 -16.03 -20.40 -3.78
N LYS A 41 -14.82 -20.92 -3.98
CA LYS A 41 -13.54 -20.20 -3.99
C LYS A 41 -12.66 -20.73 -5.12
N ILE A 42 -11.81 -19.86 -5.67
CA ILE A 42 -10.85 -20.19 -6.73
C ILE A 42 -9.42 -19.84 -6.29
N SER A 43 -8.43 -20.33 -6.99
CA SER A 43 -7.07 -19.77 -6.94
C SER A 43 -7.00 -18.62 -7.94
N PHE A 44 -6.45 -17.51 -7.54
CA PHE A 44 -6.35 -16.29 -8.34
C PHE A 44 -4.91 -15.83 -8.45
N ALA A 45 -4.49 -15.42 -9.64
CA ALA A 45 -3.18 -14.85 -9.87
C ALA A 45 -3.30 -13.48 -10.52
N ASP A 46 -2.73 -12.46 -9.87
CA ASP A 46 -2.56 -11.10 -10.38
C ASP A 46 -1.07 -10.92 -10.73
N VAL A 47 -0.72 -11.16 -11.97
CA VAL A 47 0.69 -11.21 -12.41
C VAL A 47 1.30 -9.84 -12.69
N PHE A 48 0.48 -8.79 -12.76
CA PHE A 48 0.86 -7.38 -12.91
C PHE A 48 0.08 -6.54 -11.89
N SER A 49 0.30 -6.83 -10.61
CA SER A 49 -0.57 -6.41 -9.52
C SER A 49 -0.55 -4.90 -9.22
N GLY A 50 0.53 -4.19 -9.57
CA GLY A 50 0.66 -2.76 -9.32
C GLY A 50 0.35 -2.41 -7.86
N SER A 51 -0.70 -1.61 -7.65
CA SER A 51 -1.20 -1.25 -6.32
C SER A 51 -1.94 -2.36 -5.57
N GLY A 52 -2.10 -3.55 -6.17
CA GLY A 52 -2.79 -4.70 -5.57
C GLY A 52 -4.32 -4.57 -5.50
N ILE A 53 -4.91 -3.58 -6.15
CA ILE A 53 -6.35 -3.32 -6.03
C ILE A 53 -7.20 -4.49 -6.55
N VAL A 54 -6.75 -5.16 -7.62
CA VAL A 54 -7.45 -6.33 -8.19
C VAL A 54 -7.28 -7.54 -7.30
N ALA A 55 -6.06 -7.82 -6.85
CA ALA A 55 -5.77 -8.91 -5.92
C ALA A 55 -6.57 -8.77 -4.60
N ARG A 56 -6.70 -7.55 -4.06
CA ARG A 56 -7.54 -7.30 -2.88
C ARG A 56 -9.01 -7.57 -3.15
N ALA A 57 -9.55 -7.07 -4.27
CA ALA A 57 -10.93 -7.33 -4.65
C ALA A 57 -11.20 -8.85 -4.84
N ALA A 58 -10.22 -9.59 -5.37
CA ALA A 58 -10.31 -11.04 -5.52
C ALA A 58 -10.26 -11.81 -4.19
N LYS A 59 -9.83 -11.20 -3.07
CA LYS A 59 -9.64 -11.88 -1.78
C LYS A 59 -10.91 -12.55 -1.26
N SER A 60 -12.07 -11.90 -1.41
CA SER A 60 -13.37 -12.47 -1.03
C SER A 60 -13.79 -13.67 -1.89
N HIS A 61 -13.25 -13.81 -3.09
CA HIS A 61 -13.57 -14.86 -4.06
C HIS A 61 -12.56 -16.00 -4.11
N SER A 62 -11.42 -15.88 -3.43
CA SER A 62 -10.29 -16.78 -3.59
C SER A 62 -9.93 -17.52 -2.31
N SER A 63 -9.44 -18.75 -2.46
CA SER A 63 -8.79 -19.52 -1.39
C SER A 63 -7.29 -19.26 -1.33
N VAL A 64 -6.69 -18.97 -2.50
CA VAL A 64 -5.27 -18.65 -2.65
C VAL A 64 -5.15 -17.47 -3.62
N ILE A 65 -4.29 -16.53 -3.30
CA ILE A 65 -3.95 -15.41 -4.17
C ILE A 65 -2.45 -15.38 -4.37
N PHE A 66 -2.05 -15.26 -5.63
CA PHE A 66 -0.69 -14.94 -6.03
C PHE A 66 -0.70 -13.53 -6.60
N ALA A 67 0.10 -12.63 -6.05
CA ALA A 67 0.32 -11.30 -6.60
C ALA A 67 1.78 -11.18 -7.01
N ASN A 68 2.03 -10.71 -8.21
CA ASN A 68 3.36 -10.48 -8.74
C ASN A 68 3.44 -9.12 -9.43
N ASP A 69 4.58 -8.47 -9.31
CA ASP A 69 4.92 -7.27 -10.05
C ASP A 69 6.44 -7.13 -10.14
N LEU A 70 6.94 -6.38 -11.11
CA LEU A 70 8.36 -6.08 -11.25
C LEU A 70 8.83 -5.09 -10.19
N GLU A 71 7.96 -4.19 -9.75
CA GLU A 71 8.28 -3.06 -8.90
C GLU A 71 8.33 -3.44 -7.42
N ARG A 72 9.42 -3.10 -6.74
CA ARG A 72 9.62 -3.41 -5.33
C ARG A 72 8.55 -2.79 -4.41
N TYR A 73 8.10 -1.57 -4.70
CA TYR A 73 7.03 -0.96 -3.90
C TYR A 73 5.71 -1.75 -4.01
N SER A 74 5.41 -2.32 -5.17
CA SER A 74 4.26 -3.19 -5.37
C SER A 74 4.35 -4.44 -4.50
N TYR A 75 5.53 -5.08 -4.45
CA TYR A 75 5.78 -6.20 -3.53
C TYR A 75 5.49 -5.83 -2.07
N ILE A 76 5.97 -4.67 -1.60
CA ILE A 76 5.75 -4.21 -0.22
C ILE A 76 4.26 -3.98 0.04
N ILE A 77 3.58 -3.25 -0.84
CA ILE A 77 2.15 -2.96 -0.71
C ILE A 77 1.33 -4.25 -0.71
N ASN A 78 1.58 -5.16 -1.64
CA ASN A 78 0.86 -6.42 -1.73
C ASN A 78 1.16 -7.34 -0.54
N SER A 79 2.40 -7.37 -0.06
CA SER A 79 2.77 -8.13 1.15
C SER A 79 1.99 -7.65 2.37
N CYS A 80 1.78 -6.35 2.52
CA CYS A 80 0.97 -5.78 3.59
C CYS A 80 -0.53 -6.11 3.38
N TYR A 81 -1.09 -5.71 2.25
CA TYR A 81 -2.54 -5.79 2.02
C TYR A 81 -3.08 -7.21 1.87
N LEU A 82 -2.31 -8.15 1.37
CA LEU A 82 -2.75 -9.52 1.19
C LEU A 82 -2.41 -10.42 2.38
N SER A 83 -1.69 -9.90 3.37
CA SER A 83 -1.42 -10.62 4.62
C SER A 83 -2.72 -11.01 5.32
N ASN A 84 -2.70 -12.17 5.97
CA ASN A 84 -3.77 -12.57 6.86
C ASN A 84 -3.53 -11.95 8.24
N SER A 85 -4.53 -11.29 8.79
CA SER A 85 -4.44 -10.74 10.13
C SER A 85 -4.50 -11.84 11.20
N ASN A 86 -3.75 -11.63 12.27
CA ASN A 86 -3.89 -12.37 13.51
C ASN A 86 -3.79 -11.41 14.70
N PRO A 87 -4.33 -11.75 15.89
CA PRO A 87 -4.32 -10.85 17.04
C PRO A 87 -2.93 -10.37 17.44
N ASN A 88 -1.94 -11.26 17.47
CA ASN A 88 -0.55 -10.91 17.86
C ASN A 88 0.08 -9.91 16.88
N LEU A 89 -0.19 -10.04 15.57
CA LEU A 89 0.26 -9.09 14.56
C LEU A 89 -0.36 -7.72 14.79
N ILE A 90 -1.68 -7.66 15.03
CA ILE A 90 -2.40 -6.41 15.25
C ILE A 90 -1.89 -5.69 16.50
N ASP A 91 -1.69 -6.42 17.60
CA ASP A 91 -1.17 -5.87 18.86
C ASP A 91 0.23 -5.28 18.70
N ASN A 92 1.12 -5.98 18.00
CA ASN A 92 2.47 -5.50 17.72
C ASN A 92 2.47 -4.28 16.80
N LEU A 93 1.69 -4.30 15.72
CA LEU A 93 1.55 -3.14 14.84
C LEU A 93 1.01 -1.92 15.59
N SER A 94 0.04 -2.09 16.47
CA SER A 94 -0.50 -1.00 17.28
C SER A 94 0.55 -0.38 18.21
N LYS A 95 1.42 -1.21 18.83
CA LYS A 95 2.54 -0.74 19.65
C LYS A 95 3.54 0.07 18.82
N TYR A 96 3.98 -0.45 17.66
CA TYR A 96 4.92 0.25 16.80
C TYR A 96 4.32 1.54 16.22
N PHE A 97 3.05 1.52 15.85
CA PHE A 97 2.36 2.74 15.41
C PHE A 97 2.36 3.83 16.49
N THR A 98 2.04 3.46 17.72
CA THR A 98 2.08 4.38 18.87
C THR A 98 3.52 4.88 19.15
N GLN A 99 4.52 4.00 19.05
CA GLN A 99 5.92 4.36 19.20
C GLN A 99 6.34 5.40 18.14
N ILE A 100 6.02 5.16 16.87
CA ILE A 100 6.31 6.08 15.77
C ILE A 100 5.63 7.44 16.02
N GLN A 101 4.34 7.45 16.38
CA GLN A 101 3.61 8.69 16.67
C GLN A 101 4.24 9.52 17.79
N ASN A 102 4.76 8.87 18.83
CA ASN A 102 5.34 9.54 20.00
C ASN A 102 6.78 10.02 19.77
N ASN A 103 7.56 9.32 18.96
CA ASN A 103 8.99 9.60 18.76
C ASN A 103 9.27 10.40 17.49
N PHE A 104 8.30 10.43 16.58
CA PHE A 104 8.47 11.06 15.28
C PHE A 104 8.77 12.56 15.42
N THR A 105 9.79 13.01 14.69
CA THR A 105 10.12 14.41 14.48
C THR A 105 10.45 14.66 13.00
N PRO A 106 9.92 15.74 12.38
CA PRO A 106 10.31 16.11 11.02
C PRO A 106 11.81 16.37 10.94
N LYS A 107 12.49 15.80 9.94
CA LYS A 107 13.91 16.01 9.76
C LYS A 107 14.37 15.92 8.29
N GLU A 108 15.54 16.52 8.04
CA GLU A 108 16.20 16.46 6.74
C GLU A 108 16.53 15.01 6.34
N SER A 109 16.36 14.74 5.06
CA SER A 109 16.63 13.44 4.46
C SER A 109 16.86 13.60 2.96
N PHE A 110 17.27 12.53 2.28
CA PHE A 110 17.36 12.55 0.83
C PHE A 110 16.02 12.93 0.14
N ILE A 111 14.87 12.70 0.81
CA ILE A 111 13.56 13.08 0.27
C ILE A 111 13.44 14.61 0.24
N SER A 112 13.78 15.28 1.34
CA SER A 112 13.76 16.74 1.43
C SER A 112 14.82 17.42 0.56
N GLU A 113 15.97 16.76 0.35
CA GLU A 113 17.05 17.30 -0.48
C GLU A 113 16.79 17.16 -1.97
N LEU A 114 16.25 16.01 -2.41
CA LEU A 114 16.15 15.66 -3.83
C LEU A 114 14.76 15.86 -4.43
N TYR A 115 13.70 15.94 -3.61
CA TYR A 115 12.32 15.90 -4.09
C TYR A 115 11.43 17.04 -3.58
N ALA A 116 12.00 17.98 -2.83
CA ALA A 116 11.29 19.15 -2.33
C ALA A 116 12.12 20.43 -2.52
N PRO A 117 11.49 21.60 -2.63
CA PRO A 117 12.19 22.86 -2.63
C PRO A 117 12.76 23.15 -1.22
N LYS A 118 13.76 24.00 -1.14
CA LYS A 118 14.30 24.48 0.14
C LYS A 118 13.32 25.39 0.87
N ASN A 119 12.54 26.15 0.11
CA ASN A 119 11.52 27.05 0.60
C ASN A 119 10.31 27.03 -0.34
N ASP A 120 9.15 26.62 0.18
CA ASP A 120 7.90 26.52 -0.59
C ASP A 120 7.40 27.88 -1.12
N GLU A 121 7.79 29.00 -0.47
CA GLU A 121 7.41 30.36 -0.89
C GLU A 121 8.38 30.96 -1.93
N ASN A 122 9.58 30.38 -2.10
CA ASN A 122 10.60 30.86 -3.02
C ASN A 122 11.29 29.70 -3.76
N ILE A 123 10.54 29.04 -4.61
CA ILE A 123 10.98 27.88 -5.37
C ILE A 123 11.93 28.31 -6.50
N GLN A 124 13.13 27.72 -6.55
CA GLN A 124 14.08 27.99 -7.60
C GLN A 124 13.83 27.09 -8.82
N LYS A 125 14.16 27.59 -10.02
CA LYS A 125 13.88 26.91 -11.30
C LYS A 125 14.47 25.51 -11.42
N HIS A 126 15.53 25.20 -10.70
CA HIS A 126 16.21 23.90 -10.71
C HIS A 126 15.73 22.93 -9.63
N GLU A 127 14.88 23.37 -8.71
CA GLU A 127 14.38 22.55 -7.60
C GLU A 127 13.24 21.65 -8.07
N ARG A 128 13.17 20.47 -7.47
CA ARG A 128 12.05 19.54 -7.67
C ARG A 128 10.95 19.82 -6.65
N VAL A 129 9.70 19.70 -7.10
CA VAL A 129 8.50 20.02 -6.31
C VAL A 129 7.54 18.81 -6.23
N PHE A 130 8.08 17.63 -6.01
CA PHE A 130 7.24 16.44 -5.80
C PHE A 130 6.51 16.48 -4.46
N TYR A 131 7.14 17.10 -3.46
CA TYR A 131 6.58 17.32 -2.12
C TYR A 131 6.77 18.79 -1.73
N SER A 132 5.89 19.31 -0.86
CA SER A 132 6.22 20.53 -0.11
C SER A 132 7.39 20.25 0.84
N ARG A 133 8.10 21.31 1.23
CA ARG A 133 9.22 21.19 2.20
C ARG A 133 8.79 20.49 3.47
N GLN A 134 7.67 20.90 4.04
CA GLN A 134 7.14 20.31 5.26
C GLN A 134 6.84 18.81 5.11
N ASN A 135 6.15 18.41 4.04
CA ASN A 135 5.84 17.01 3.81
C ASN A 135 7.09 16.15 3.61
N ALA A 136 8.11 16.68 2.94
CA ALA A 136 9.37 15.97 2.74
C ALA A 136 10.14 15.75 4.07
N LEU A 137 10.11 16.72 4.98
CA LEU A 137 10.69 16.58 6.33
C LEU A 137 9.91 15.54 7.16
N ILE A 138 8.57 15.56 7.09
CA ILE A 138 7.71 14.56 7.72
C ILE A 138 8.06 13.15 7.22
N LEU A 139 8.13 12.98 5.91
CA LEU A 139 8.48 11.68 5.32
C LEU A 139 9.88 11.21 5.74
N GLY A 140 10.84 12.13 5.87
CA GLY A 140 12.18 11.83 6.37
C GLY A 140 12.17 11.28 7.79
N GLY A 141 11.49 11.96 8.70
CA GLY A 141 11.35 11.53 10.09
C GLY A 141 10.62 10.21 10.24
N LEU A 142 9.49 10.04 9.56
CA LEU A 142 8.73 8.79 9.59
C LEU A 142 9.54 7.61 9.07
N ARG A 143 10.29 7.80 7.97
CA ARG A 143 11.14 6.75 7.41
C ARG A 143 12.19 6.26 8.40
N ASP A 144 12.77 7.16 9.16
CA ASP A 144 13.77 6.80 10.17
C ASP A 144 13.15 6.01 11.32
N GLU A 145 12.01 6.45 11.85
CA GLU A 145 11.28 5.71 12.88
C GLU A 145 10.85 4.31 12.41
N ILE A 146 10.39 4.20 11.15
CA ILE A 146 10.07 2.90 10.56
C ILE A 146 11.32 2.00 10.44
N SER A 147 12.49 2.58 10.15
CA SER A 147 13.72 1.80 9.95
C SER A 147 14.22 1.06 11.19
N ILE A 148 13.85 1.50 12.40
CA ILE A 148 14.26 0.89 13.67
C ILE A 148 13.30 -0.19 14.18
N ILE A 149 12.11 -0.33 13.61
CA ILE A 149 11.20 -1.42 13.97
C ILE A 149 11.64 -2.73 13.28
N PRO A 150 11.26 -3.91 13.81
CA PRO A 150 11.64 -5.18 13.19
C PRO A 150 11.15 -5.28 11.74
N THR A 151 11.99 -5.86 10.86
CA THR A 151 11.77 -5.88 9.40
C THR A 151 10.45 -6.51 8.97
N GLU A 152 9.95 -7.50 9.71
CA GLU A 152 8.64 -8.12 9.46
C GLU A 152 7.46 -7.16 9.61
N PHE A 153 7.64 -6.04 10.32
CA PHE A 153 6.62 -5.00 10.55
C PHE A 153 6.83 -3.72 9.72
N GLN A 154 7.92 -3.63 8.95
CA GLN A 154 8.24 -2.47 8.10
C GLN A 154 7.48 -2.43 6.77
N LYS A 155 6.53 -3.35 6.55
CA LYS A 155 5.78 -3.52 5.29
C LYS A 155 4.46 -2.79 5.31
#